data_df2729db8ec72d85907c22f73d69dbfc
#
_entry.id   df2729db8ec72d85907c22f73d69dbfc
#
_cell.length_a   1.000
_cell.length_b   1.000
_cell.length_c   1.000
_cell.angle_alpha   90.00
_cell.angle_beta   90.00
_cell.angle_gamma   90.00
#
_symmetry.space_group_name_H-M   'P 1'
#
loop_
_entity.id
_entity.type
_entity.pdbx_description
1 polymer ?
#
loop_
_entity_poly.entity_id
_entity_poly.type
_entity_poly.pdbx_seq_one_letter_code
_entity_poly.pdbx_strand_id
1 'polypeptide(L)'
;MAKDRVNLLTIADGYGDTIAVPASWYPDYIKWPELIQLMTHNVALTNCSRYGAGNEYITNCLQENIKHQDCVLIQWAQPNRLDLVLDHRDTFWTDTIAADLVYNNNKVNVGSDQFWLSSASTTAPVREYHEKFISIRQHQLRSQLYIDYATLLLKQHDIEFKFMLTEDSEYLAHIDPTNWIWHGPWHGMRNFKKHSKYSELDFGLNQPIPLIFFEFIKLFIMPQVNLPWRSNTQIAAVENMLYRKYNQALENRPK
;
A
#
# COMPACT_ATOMS: atom_id res chain seq x y z
N MET A 1 -17.78 -2.18 -27.14
CA MET A 1 -17.27 -0.79 -27.08
C MET A 1 -16.21 -0.76 -26.00
N ALA A 2 -15.00 -0.28 -26.30
CA ALA A 2 -13.99 -0.08 -25.27
C ALA A 2 -14.52 0.98 -24.30
N LYS A 3 -14.39 0.76 -22.99
CA LYS A 3 -14.72 1.80 -22.00
C LYS A 3 -13.80 3.00 -22.23
N ASP A 4 -14.38 4.20 -22.31
CA ASP A 4 -13.60 5.41 -22.50
C ASP A 4 -12.68 5.72 -21.31
N ARG A 5 -12.96 5.15 -20.15
CA ARG A 5 -12.22 5.34 -18.91
C ARG A 5 -12.20 4.07 -18.04
N VAL A 6 -11.04 3.72 -17.50
CA VAL A 6 -10.85 2.61 -16.56
C VAL A 6 -10.83 3.14 -15.13
N ASN A 7 -11.66 2.58 -14.25
CA ASN A 7 -11.66 2.90 -12.83
C ASN A 7 -10.72 1.95 -12.10
N LEU A 8 -9.65 2.49 -11.53
CA LEU A 8 -8.62 1.76 -10.80
C LEU A 8 -8.72 2.09 -9.31
N LEU A 9 -8.91 1.08 -8.49
CA LEU A 9 -8.77 1.17 -7.05
C LEU A 9 -7.41 0.63 -6.62
N THR A 10 -6.69 1.41 -5.83
CA THR A 10 -5.45 0.96 -5.17
C THR A 10 -5.61 1.05 -3.66
N ILE A 11 -5.20 0.00 -2.96
CA ILE A 11 -5.21 -0.06 -1.51
C ILE A 11 -3.87 -0.62 -1.03
N ALA A 12 -3.20 0.08 -0.14
CA ALA A 12 -1.90 -0.34 0.35
C ALA A 12 -1.67 0.13 1.79
N ASP A 13 -0.67 -0.47 2.41
CA ASP A 13 -0.06 0.06 3.61
C ASP A 13 0.83 1.29 3.31
N GLY A 14 1.77 1.61 4.20
CA GLY A 14 2.61 2.81 4.12
C GLY A 14 3.32 3.09 2.79
N TYR A 15 3.50 2.11 1.91
CA TYR A 15 4.14 2.35 0.61
C TYR A 15 3.21 3.02 -0.42
N GLY A 16 1.92 2.96 -0.20
CA GLY A 16 0.94 3.72 -0.98
C GLY A 16 0.67 5.13 -0.44
N ASP A 17 1.24 5.49 0.70
CA ASP A 17 1.05 6.79 1.37
C ASP A 17 2.40 7.47 1.67
N THR A 18 2.42 8.80 1.77
CA THR A 18 3.65 9.64 1.78
C THR A 18 4.16 10.03 3.17
N ILE A 19 3.53 9.61 4.25
CA ILE A 19 3.81 10.15 5.60
C ILE A 19 5.24 9.88 6.08
N ALA A 20 5.93 8.86 5.55
CA ALA A 20 7.27 8.49 6.01
C ALA A 20 8.42 9.31 5.39
N VAL A 21 8.14 10.15 4.39
CA VAL A 21 9.17 10.99 3.75
C VAL A 21 8.93 12.45 4.15
N PRO A 22 9.88 13.11 4.82
CA PRO A 22 9.72 14.52 5.15
C PRO A 22 9.50 15.36 3.88
N ALA A 23 8.39 16.09 3.82
CA ALA A 23 8.05 16.95 2.68
C ALA A 23 9.13 18.00 2.39
N SER A 24 9.92 18.39 3.40
CA SER A 24 11.07 19.29 3.24
C SER A 24 12.21 18.69 2.41
N TRP A 25 12.32 17.35 2.36
CA TRP A 25 13.38 16.68 1.60
C TRP A 25 12.94 16.30 0.19
N TYR A 26 11.71 15.85 0.08
CA TYR A 26 11.14 15.41 -1.19
C TYR A 26 9.71 15.95 -1.32
N PRO A 27 9.55 17.25 -1.57
CA PRO A 27 8.24 17.92 -1.57
C PRO A 27 7.27 17.31 -2.59
N ASP A 28 7.81 16.79 -3.69
CA ASP A 28 7.05 16.21 -4.80
C ASP A 28 7.16 14.68 -4.85
N TYR A 29 7.21 14.03 -3.69
CA TYR A 29 7.23 12.57 -3.64
C TYR A 29 5.98 11.98 -4.30
N ILE A 30 6.20 11.14 -5.32
CA ILE A 30 5.13 10.49 -6.08
C ILE A 30 4.97 9.06 -5.57
N LYS A 31 3.78 8.71 -5.13
CA LYS A 31 3.42 7.38 -4.64
C LYS A 31 3.28 6.39 -5.79
N TRP A 32 3.44 5.09 -5.53
CA TRP A 32 3.30 4.10 -6.59
C TRP A 32 1.91 4.10 -7.27
N PRO A 33 0.76 4.34 -6.59
CA PRO A 33 -0.51 4.46 -7.27
C PRO A 33 -0.57 5.64 -8.25
N GLU A 34 0.00 6.78 -7.86
CA GLU A 34 0.07 7.98 -8.69
C GLU A 34 0.99 7.75 -9.91
N LEU A 35 2.07 6.96 -9.74
CA LEU A 35 2.93 6.57 -10.86
C LEU A 35 2.18 5.73 -11.88
N ILE A 36 1.32 4.79 -11.47
CA ILE A 36 0.47 4.05 -12.39
C ILE A 36 -0.40 5.01 -13.19
N GLN A 37 -1.02 5.99 -12.54
CA GLN A 37 -1.83 7.01 -13.22
C GLN A 37 -1.01 7.83 -14.22
N LEU A 38 0.23 8.18 -13.89
CA LEU A 38 1.14 8.89 -14.81
C LEU A 38 1.58 8.02 -16.00
N MET A 39 1.67 6.70 -15.82
CA MET A 39 2.09 5.74 -16.84
C MET A 39 0.94 5.20 -17.69
N THR A 40 -0.30 5.58 -17.42
CA THR A 40 -1.50 5.12 -18.12
C THR A 40 -2.26 6.27 -18.78
N HIS A 41 -3.17 5.93 -19.70
CA HIS A 41 -4.15 6.86 -20.30
C HIS A 41 -5.54 6.58 -19.71
N ASN A 42 -6.33 7.63 -19.52
CA ASN A 42 -7.78 7.52 -19.20
C ASN A 42 -8.08 6.62 -17.99
N VAL A 43 -7.21 6.64 -16.96
CA VAL A 43 -7.43 5.93 -15.71
C VAL A 43 -7.95 6.89 -14.65
N ALA A 44 -9.08 6.54 -14.03
CA ALA A 44 -9.58 7.17 -12.83
C ALA A 44 -9.05 6.43 -11.61
N LEU A 45 -8.10 7.01 -10.91
CA LEU A 45 -7.50 6.41 -9.72
C LEU A 45 -8.29 6.79 -8.46
N THR A 46 -8.71 5.77 -7.71
CA THR A 46 -9.10 5.89 -6.30
C THR A 46 -7.99 5.27 -5.45
N ASN A 47 -7.31 6.05 -4.63
CA ASN A 47 -6.24 5.58 -3.75
C ASN A 47 -6.69 5.63 -2.28
N CYS A 48 -6.89 4.46 -1.70
CA CYS A 48 -7.27 4.27 -0.29
C CYS A 48 -6.08 3.83 0.58
N SER A 49 -4.85 3.99 0.09
CA SER A 49 -3.67 3.60 0.85
C SER A 49 -3.45 4.50 2.07
N ARG A 50 -3.00 3.90 3.19
CA ARG A 50 -2.70 4.63 4.43
C ARG A 50 -1.45 4.09 5.11
N TYR A 51 -0.63 4.99 5.61
CA TYR A 51 0.51 4.61 6.45
C TYR A 51 0.03 3.92 7.72
N GLY A 52 0.61 2.77 8.01
CA GLY A 52 0.24 1.99 9.18
C GLY A 52 -0.95 1.05 9.00
N ALA A 53 -1.61 1.07 7.84
CA ALA A 53 -2.73 0.19 7.55
C ALA A 53 -2.35 -1.28 7.74
N GLY A 54 -3.21 -2.01 8.41
CA GLY A 54 -3.20 -3.46 8.45
C GLY A 54 -4.21 -4.06 7.48
N ASN A 55 -4.30 -5.38 7.49
CA ASN A 55 -5.11 -6.10 6.51
C ASN A 55 -6.62 -5.97 6.74
N GLU A 56 -7.04 -5.65 7.95
CA GLU A 56 -8.44 -5.36 8.26
C GLU A 56 -8.90 -4.05 7.60
N TYR A 57 -8.13 -2.97 7.80
CA TYR A 57 -8.39 -1.69 7.13
C TYR A 57 -8.41 -1.84 5.61
N ILE A 58 -7.43 -2.56 5.03
CA ILE A 58 -7.34 -2.80 3.59
C ILE A 58 -8.63 -3.47 3.08
N THR A 59 -9.12 -4.47 3.80
CA THR A 59 -10.33 -5.21 3.43
C THR A 59 -11.59 -4.36 3.52
N ASN A 60 -11.72 -3.54 4.56
CA ASN A 60 -12.85 -2.61 4.69
C ASN A 60 -12.82 -1.53 3.61
N CYS A 61 -11.66 -0.98 3.28
CA CYS A 61 -11.53 -0.05 2.15
C CYS A 61 -11.97 -0.68 0.83
N LEU A 62 -11.62 -1.96 0.58
CA LEU A 62 -12.09 -2.69 -0.58
C LEU A 62 -13.62 -2.79 -0.59
N GLN A 63 -14.22 -3.23 0.49
CA GLN A 63 -15.67 -3.41 0.61
C GLN A 63 -16.44 -2.11 0.32
N GLU A 64 -15.98 -0.99 0.86
CA GLU A 64 -16.62 0.32 0.69
C GLU A 64 -16.46 0.90 -0.72
N ASN A 65 -15.36 0.57 -1.41
CA ASN A 65 -14.99 1.21 -2.68
C ASN A 65 -15.10 0.29 -3.90
N ILE A 66 -15.47 -0.98 -3.75
CA ILE A 66 -15.44 -1.98 -4.83
C ILE A 66 -16.43 -1.68 -5.96
N LYS A 67 -17.53 -1.00 -5.65
CA LYS A 67 -18.57 -0.71 -6.64
C LYS A 67 -18.01 0.18 -7.75
N HIS A 68 -18.27 -0.21 -9.00
CA HIS A 68 -17.86 0.52 -10.21
C HIS A 68 -16.36 0.52 -10.51
N GLN A 69 -15.57 -0.36 -9.86
CA GLN A 69 -14.17 -0.54 -10.21
C GLN A 69 -14.04 -1.53 -11.39
N ASP A 70 -13.04 -1.29 -12.23
CA ASP A 70 -12.68 -2.17 -13.34
C ASP A 70 -11.46 -3.00 -12.99
N CYS A 71 -10.56 -2.41 -12.21
CA CYS A 71 -9.32 -3.04 -11.77
C CYS A 71 -9.02 -2.68 -10.32
N VAL A 72 -8.50 -3.62 -9.55
CA VAL A 72 -8.10 -3.44 -8.15
C VAL A 72 -6.69 -3.94 -7.92
N LEU A 73 -5.84 -3.10 -7.36
CA LEU A 73 -4.49 -3.46 -6.94
C LEU A 73 -4.37 -3.31 -5.42
N ILE A 74 -4.07 -4.41 -4.74
CA ILE A 74 -3.92 -4.42 -3.28
C ILE A 74 -2.49 -4.79 -2.91
N GLN A 75 -1.86 -3.94 -2.11
CA GLN A 75 -0.59 -4.26 -1.45
C GLN A 75 -0.88 -4.59 0.01
N TRP A 76 -0.83 -5.88 0.32
CA TRP A 76 -1.09 -6.40 1.65
C TRP A 76 0.00 -6.02 2.64
N ALA A 77 -0.43 -5.65 3.83
CA ALA A 77 0.46 -5.35 4.95
C ALA A 77 1.04 -6.61 5.57
N GLN A 78 2.08 -6.44 6.38
CA GLN A 78 2.58 -7.50 7.22
C GLN A 78 1.50 -8.03 8.16
N PRO A 79 1.48 -9.34 8.46
CA PRO A 79 0.47 -9.94 9.33
C PRO A 79 0.44 -9.37 10.75
N ASN A 80 1.58 -8.90 11.23
CA ASN A 80 1.73 -8.36 12.59
C ASN A 80 1.16 -6.94 12.78
N ARG A 81 0.58 -6.35 11.74
CA ARG A 81 -0.15 -5.09 11.87
C ARG A 81 -1.55 -5.33 12.40
N LEU A 82 -1.97 -4.52 13.34
CA LEU A 82 -3.29 -4.56 13.94
C LEU A 82 -4.02 -3.24 13.70
N ASP A 83 -5.16 -3.34 13.05
CA ASP A 83 -6.11 -2.24 12.99
C ASP A 83 -7.14 -2.43 14.08
N LEU A 84 -7.49 -1.36 14.76
CA LEU A 84 -8.54 -1.35 15.76
C LEU A 84 -9.72 -0.55 15.23
N VAL A 85 -10.89 -1.17 15.18
CA VAL A 85 -12.15 -0.45 14.94
C VAL A 85 -12.53 0.26 16.23
N LEU A 86 -12.69 1.57 16.16
CA LEU A 86 -13.03 2.39 17.31
C LEU A 86 -14.54 2.59 17.38
N ASP A 87 -15.19 2.11 18.44
CA ASP A 87 -16.54 2.53 18.79
C ASP A 87 -16.46 3.89 19.51
N HIS A 88 -17.16 4.90 18.99
CA HIS A 88 -17.25 6.22 19.58
C HIS A 88 -17.84 6.23 21.02
N ARG A 89 -18.46 5.12 21.43
CA ARG A 89 -19.01 4.91 22.78
C ARG A 89 -18.01 4.27 23.75
N ASP A 90 -16.87 3.81 23.23
CA ASP A 90 -15.86 3.12 24.05
C ASP A 90 -14.86 4.13 24.62
N THR A 91 -15.22 4.69 25.80
CA THR A 91 -14.42 5.71 26.49
C THR A 91 -13.07 5.19 26.97
N PHE A 92 -12.93 3.89 27.24
CA PHE A 92 -11.66 3.29 27.69
C PHE A 92 -10.57 3.47 26.63
N TRP A 93 -10.90 3.20 25.38
CA TRP A 93 -9.96 3.36 24.28
C TRP A 93 -9.72 4.82 23.92
N THR A 94 -10.75 5.66 23.98
CA THR A 94 -10.62 7.09 23.67
C THR A 94 -9.69 7.81 24.61
N ASP A 95 -9.72 7.53 25.89
CA ASP A 95 -8.86 8.21 26.87
C ASP A 95 -7.43 7.68 26.83
N THR A 96 -7.23 6.39 26.61
CA THR A 96 -5.90 5.76 26.56
C THR A 96 -5.18 6.04 25.23
N ILE A 97 -5.92 6.09 24.14
CA ILE A 97 -5.42 6.34 22.78
C ILE A 97 -5.34 7.84 22.50
N ALA A 98 -6.12 8.68 23.17
CA ALA A 98 -6.16 10.13 22.93
C ALA A 98 -4.78 10.80 23.03
N ALA A 99 -3.95 10.34 23.94
CA ALA A 99 -2.58 10.87 24.08
C ALA A 99 -1.68 10.53 22.86
N ASP A 100 -1.84 9.34 22.26
CA ASP A 100 -1.09 8.91 21.08
C ASP A 100 -1.63 9.53 19.77
N LEU A 101 -2.91 9.80 19.74
CA LEU A 101 -3.60 10.36 18.58
C LEU A 101 -3.24 11.82 18.31
N VAL A 102 -2.83 12.55 19.33
CA VAL A 102 -2.33 13.93 19.20
C VAL A 102 -1.01 13.96 18.43
N TYR A 103 -0.21 12.90 18.53
CA TYR A 103 1.12 12.85 17.90
C TYR A 103 1.16 12.24 16.51
N ASN A 104 0.28 11.30 16.16
CA ASN A 104 0.44 10.45 14.97
C ASN A 104 -0.68 10.51 13.93
N ASN A 105 -1.82 11.17 14.23
CA ASN A 105 -2.96 11.36 13.31
C ASN A 105 -3.42 10.08 12.57
N ASN A 106 -3.34 8.92 13.23
CA ASN A 106 -3.56 7.60 12.65
C ASN A 106 -5.03 7.17 12.61
N LYS A 107 -5.96 8.09 12.89
CA LYS A 107 -7.40 7.84 12.76
C LYS A 107 -7.84 8.02 11.31
N VAL A 108 -8.56 7.04 10.81
CA VAL A 108 -9.12 7.08 9.45
C VAL A 108 -10.55 6.59 9.50
N ASN A 109 -11.44 7.29 8.81
CA ASN A 109 -12.81 6.83 8.60
C ASN A 109 -12.89 6.01 7.32
N VAL A 110 -13.55 4.85 7.39
CA VAL A 110 -13.88 4.00 6.25
C VAL A 110 -15.35 3.69 6.33
N GLY A 111 -16.14 4.24 5.41
CA GLY A 111 -17.60 4.19 5.54
C GLY A 111 -18.06 4.84 6.83
N SER A 112 -18.83 4.10 7.64
CA SER A 112 -19.30 4.51 8.98
C SER A 112 -18.29 4.24 10.09
N ASP A 113 -17.26 3.44 9.82
CA ASP A 113 -16.34 2.96 10.84
C ASP A 113 -15.13 3.86 10.98
N GLN A 114 -14.65 4.00 12.20
CA GLN A 114 -13.42 4.70 12.52
C GLN A 114 -12.33 3.67 12.86
N PHE A 115 -11.21 3.73 12.15
CA PHE A 115 -10.06 2.86 12.37
C PHE A 115 -8.92 3.62 13.04
N TRP A 116 -8.27 2.95 13.97
CA TRP A 116 -6.97 3.34 14.47
C TRP A 116 -5.92 2.37 13.92
N LEU A 117 -4.97 2.91 13.15
CA LEU A 117 -3.97 2.11 12.44
C LEU A 117 -2.70 2.03 13.30
N SER A 118 -2.36 0.84 13.77
CA SER A 118 -1.27 0.62 14.70
C SER A 118 -0.12 -0.20 14.13
N SER A 119 0.62 0.33 13.19
CA SER A 119 1.81 -0.37 12.65
C SER A 119 3.00 -0.41 13.63
N ALA A 120 3.08 0.55 14.53
CA ALA A 120 4.12 0.68 15.53
C ALA A 120 3.56 1.52 16.67
N SER A 121 2.56 0.99 17.39
CA SER A 121 2.04 1.72 18.52
C SER A 121 3.13 1.93 19.56
N THR A 122 3.37 3.18 19.88
CA THR A 122 4.26 3.60 20.95
C THR A 122 3.57 3.53 22.30
N THR A 123 2.23 3.41 22.33
CA THR A 123 1.51 3.33 23.61
C THR A 123 1.72 1.99 24.28
N ALA A 124 2.11 2.06 25.54
CA ALA A 124 2.36 0.89 26.36
C ALA A 124 1.17 -0.11 26.39
N PRO A 125 -0.10 0.31 26.54
CA PRO A 125 -1.23 -0.62 26.60
C PRO A 125 -1.43 -1.43 25.33
N VAL A 126 -1.27 -0.83 24.15
CA VAL A 126 -1.45 -1.53 22.86
C VAL A 126 -0.30 -2.49 22.61
N ARG A 127 0.92 -2.08 22.89
CA ARG A 127 2.09 -2.96 22.82
C ARG A 127 1.95 -4.14 23.77
N GLU A 128 1.52 -3.91 25.01
CA GLU A 128 1.29 -4.95 26.00
C GLU A 128 0.19 -5.92 25.58
N TYR A 129 -0.89 -5.43 24.97
CA TYR A 129 -1.93 -6.27 24.37
C TYR A 129 -1.37 -7.16 23.27
N HIS A 130 -0.58 -6.60 22.35
CA HIS A 130 0.09 -7.37 21.30
C HIS A 130 0.99 -8.46 21.87
N GLU A 131 1.87 -8.11 22.81
CA GLU A 131 2.84 -9.03 23.40
C GLU A 131 2.20 -10.17 24.20
N LYS A 132 1.09 -9.87 24.89
CA LYS A 132 0.47 -10.83 25.83
C LYS A 132 -0.66 -11.66 25.21
N PHE A 133 -1.40 -11.12 24.26
CA PHE A 133 -2.66 -11.72 23.81
C PHE A 133 -2.66 -12.15 22.35
N ILE A 134 -1.69 -11.71 21.54
CA ILE A 134 -1.71 -11.99 20.12
C ILE A 134 -0.46 -12.77 19.71
N SER A 135 -0.66 -13.96 19.16
CA SER A 135 0.42 -14.75 18.59
C SER A 135 0.64 -14.42 17.11
N ILE A 136 1.88 -14.60 16.61
CA ILE A 136 2.20 -14.47 15.18
C ILE A 136 1.28 -15.36 14.35
N ARG A 137 0.99 -16.58 14.82
CA ARG A 137 0.10 -17.50 14.11
C ARG A 137 -1.33 -16.98 14.00
N GLN A 138 -1.85 -16.33 15.03
CA GLN A 138 -3.18 -15.71 14.98
C GLN A 138 -3.25 -14.57 13.97
N HIS A 139 -2.23 -13.74 13.92
CA HIS A 139 -2.13 -12.67 12.92
C HIS A 139 -2.07 -13.22 11.49
N GLN A 140 -1.30 -14.28 11.28
CA GLN A 140 -1.23 -14.96 9.98
C GLN A 140 -2.59 -15.48 9.54
N LEU A 141 -3.31 -16.18 10.43
CA LEU A 141 -4.65 -16.70 10.14
C LEU A 141 -5.66 -15.59 9.85
N ARG A 142 -5.64 -14.51 10.61
CA ARG A 142 -6.49 -13.34 10.33
C ARG A 142 -6.18 -12.74 8.97
N SER A 143 -4.91 -12.52 8.66
CA SER A 143 -4.50 -11.98 7.36
C SER A 143 -4.92 -12.88 6.22
N GLN A 144 -4.81 -14.21 6.38
CA GLN A 144 -5.30 -15.17 5.40
C GLN A 144 -6.80 -15.03 5.17
N LEU A 145 -7.60 -14.93 6.23
CA LEU A 145 -9.06 -14.74 6.11
C LEU A 145 -9.41 -13.45 5.36
N TYR A 146 -8.71 -12.35 5.60
CA TYR A 146 -8.94 -11.10 4.89
C TYR A 146 -8.58 -11.22 3.40
N ILE A 147 -7.49 -11.89 3.06
CA ILE A 147 -7.08 -12.12 1.67
C ILE A 147 -8.08 -13.02 0.95
N ASP A 148 -8.52 -14.10 1.60
CA ASP A 148 -9.51 -15.02 1.04
C ASP A 148 -10.86 -14.31 0.82
N TYR A 149 -11.31 -13.52 1.80
CA TYR A 149 -12.53 -12.73 1.67
C TYR A 149 -12.42 -11.71 0.53
N ALA A 150 -11.33 -10.97 0.44
CA ALA A 150 -11.09 -10.02 -0.65
C ALA A 150 -11.09 -10.72 -2.02
N THR A 151 -10.47 -11.90 -2.10
CA THR A 151 -10.44 -12.71 -3.32
C THR A 151 -11.84 -13.13 -3.75
N LEU A 152 -12.67 -13.61 -2.81
CA LEU A 152 -14.04 -14.01 -3.08
C LEU A 152 -14.88 -12.80 -3.53
N LEU A 153 -14.76 -11.69 -2.84
CA LEU A 153 -15.49 -10.46 -3.14
C LEU A 153 -15.16 -9.94 -4.54
N LEU A 154 -13.88 -9.89 -4.91
CA LEU A 154 -13.43 -9.43 -6.22
C LEU A 154 -13.88 -10.37 -7.34
N LYS A 155 -13.83 -11.69 -7.13
CA LYS A 155 -14.36 -12.68 -8.08
C LYS A 155 -15.88 -12.58 -8.23
N GLN A 156 -16.62 -12.35 -7.15
CA GLN A 156 -18.07 -12.17 -7.19
C GLN A 156 -18.49 -10.96 -8.03
N HIS A 157 -17.69 -9.91 -8.04
CA HIS A 157 -17.93 -8.70 -8.81
C HIS A 157 -17.33 -8.73 -10.22
N ASP A 158 -16.68 -9.83 -10.62
CA ASP A 158 -15.99 -9.98 -11.92
C ASP A 158 -14.99 -8.85 -12.21
N ILE A 159 -14.21 -8.46 -11.18
CA ILE A 159 -13.23 -7.39 -11.24
C ILE A 159 -11.84 -7.98 -11.48
N GLU A 160 -11.08 -7.40 -12.43
CA GLU A 160 -9.66 -7.71 -12.59
C GLU A 160 -8.89 -7.24 -11.36
N PHE A 161 -8.07 -8.11 -10.78
CA PHE A 161 -7.29 -7.74 -9.60
C PHE A 161 -5.92 -8.41 -9.53
N LYS A 162 -5.00 -7.71 -8.86
CA LYS A 162 -3.70 -8.27 -8.49
C LYS A 162 -3.35 -7.87 -7.06
N PHE A 163 -2.68 -8.80 -6.39
CA PHE A 163 -2.16 -8.65 -5.04
C PHE A 163 -0.64 -8.52 -5.05
N MET A 164 -0.12 -7.75 -4.14
CA MET A 164 1.30 -7.54 -3.88
C MET A 164 1.55 -7.68 -2.38
N LEU A 165 2.79 -7.96 -2.00
CA LEU A 165 3.23 -7.95 -0.61
C LEU A 165 4.13 -6.76 -0.33
N THR A 166 4.01 -6.20 0.86
CA THR A 166 4.98 -5.22 1.37
C THR A 166 6.32 -5.89 1.69
N GLU A 167 6.26 -7.04 2.34
CA GLU A 167 7.43 -7.85 2.72
C GLU A 167 7.17 -9.32 2.41
N ASP A 168 8.25 -10.10 2.37
CA ASP A 168 8.16 -11.55 2.19
C ASP A 168 7.34 -12.18 3.32
N SER A 169 6.56 -13.19 2.94
CA SER A 169 5.70 -13.85 3.88
C SER A 169 5.54 -15.31 3.53
N GLU A 170 6.19 -16.17 4.30
CA GLU A 170 6.12 -17.64 4.15
C GLU A 170 4.70 -18.19 4.34
N TYR A 171 3.85 -17.47 5.11
CA TYR A 171 2.48 -17.94 5.37
C TYR A 171 1.57 -17.86 4.13
N LEU A 172 2.00 -17.18 3.08
CA LEU A 172 1.25 -17.06 1.82
C LEU A 172 1.65 -18.13 0.79
N ALA A 173 2.52 -19.07 1.13
CA ALA A 173 3.00 -20.12 0.23
C ALA A 173 1.89 -21.05 -0.33
N HIS A 174 0.70 -21.00 0.25
CA HIS A 174 -0.45 -21.82 -0.15
C HIS A 174 -1.48 -21.08 -1.02
N ILE A 175 -1.24 -19.81 -1.37
CA ILE A 175 -2.19 -19.01 -2.13
C ILE A 175 -2.00 -19.26 -3.63
N ASP A 176 -3.13 -19.30 -4.35
CA ASP A 176 -3.16 -19.36 -5.81
C ASP A 176 -2.31 -18.22 -6.42
N PRO A 177 -1.20 -18.52 -7.11
CA PRO A 177 -0.28 -17.50 -7.61
C PRO A 177 -0.88 -16.64 -8.73
N THR A 178 -2.01 -17.04 -9.32
CA THR A 178 -2.58 -16.41 -10.52
C THR A 178 -2.90 -14.92 -10.31
N ASN A 179 -3.31 -14.57 -9.10
CA ASN A 179 -3.72 -13.21 -8.76
C ASN A 179 -2.61 -12.40 -8.05
N TRP A 180 -1.42 -12.96 -7.95
CA TRP A 180 -0.31 -12.31 -7.28
C TRP A 180 0.71 -11.79 -8.29
N ILE A 181 1.22 -10.60 -8.01
CA ILE A 181 2.39 -10.07 -8.71
C ILE A 181 3.62 -10.67 -8.04
N TRP A 182 4.15 -11.72 -8.69
CA TRP A 182 5.38 -12.39 -8.27
C TRP A 182 6.57 -11.82 -9.03
N HIS A 183 7.64 -11.51 -8.32
CA HIS A 183 8.87 -10.98 -8.90
C HIS A 183 10.08 -11.84 -8.53
N GLY A 184 10.00 -13.12 -8.90
CA GLY A 184 11.09 -14.08 -8.70
C GLY A 184 11.32 -14.41 -7.22
N PRO A 185 12.57 -14.45 -6.76
CA PRO A 185 12.91 -14.75 -5.36
C PRO A 185 12.55 -13.61 -4.38
N TRP A 186 12.08 -12.47 -4.89
CA TRP A 186 11.74 -11.29 -4.08
C TRP A 186 10.22 -11.14 -4.00
N HIS A 187 9.62 -11.70 -2.96
CA HIS A 187 8.16 -11.75 -2.83
C HIS A 187 7.55 -10.44 -2.33
N GLY A 188 8.34 -9.55 -1.73
CA GLY A 188 7.87 -8.28 -1.19
C GLY A 188 8.56 -7.05 -1.79
N MET A 189 7.84 -5.92 -1.87
CA MET A 189 8.35 -4.64 -2.36
C MET A 189 9.64 -4.21 -1.63
N ARG A 190 9.74 -4.50 -0.33
CA ARG A 190 10.92 -4.15 0.48
C ARG A 190 12.18 -4.88 0.02
N ASN A 191 12.06 -6.13 -0.39
CA ASN A 191 13.19 -6.88 -0.93
C ASN A 191 13.55 -6.43 -2.34
N PHE A 192 12.54 -6.13 -3.18
CA PHE A 192 12.78 -5.56 -4.50
C PHE A 192 13.61 -4.27 -4.43
N LYS A 193 13.36 -3.40 -3.43
CA LYS A 193 14.13 -2.18 -3.19
C LYS A 193 15.65 -2.41 -3.21
N LYS A 194 16.12 -3.52 -2.63
CA LYS A 194 17.56 -3.86 -2.56
C LYS A 194 18.16 -4.29 -3.89
N HIS A 195 17.32 -4.76 -4.81
CA HIS A 195 17.72 -5.33 -6.10
C HIS A 195 17.38 -4.45 -7.30
N SER A 196 16.67 -3.35 -7.06
CA SER A 196 16.39 -2.34 -8.06
C SER A 196 17.68 -1.75 -8.61
N LYS A 197 17.72 -1.47 -9.92
CA LYS A 197 18.82 -0.72 -10.53
C LYS A 197 19.04 0.68 -9.92
N TYR A 198 18.04 1.15 -9.17
CA TYR A 198 18.07 2.43 -8.44
C TYR A 198 18.37 2.28 -6.94
N SER A 199 18.75 1.08 -6.49
CA SER A 199 19.03 0.82 -5.06
C SER A 199 20.10 1.72 -4.46
N GLU A 200 21.13 2.06 -5.26
CA GLU A 200 22.21 2.96 -4.84
C GLU A 200 21.76 4.42 -4.66
N LEU A 201 20.63 4.80 -5.28
CA LEU A 201 20.05 6.13 -5.15
C LEU A 201 19.18 6.28 -3.89
N ASP A 202 18.99 5.19 -3.15
CA ASP A 202 18.12 5.19 -1.97
C ASP A 202 18.71 6.05 -0.84
N PHE A 203 17.88 6.93 -0.27
CA PHE A 203 18.26 7.80 0.84
C PHE A 203 18.39 7.09 2.19
N GLY A 204 18.29 5.76 2.25
CA GLY A 204 18.21 5.02 3.50
C GLY A 204 16.86 5.17 4.20
N LEU A 205 15.84 5.65 3.50
CA LEU A 205 14.47 5.76 3.99
C LEU A 205 13.84 4.37 4.11
N ASN A 206 12.88 4.22 5.00
CA ASN A 206 12.10 3.00 5.12
C ASN A 206 11.25 2.72 3.88
N GLN A 207 10.94 3.75 3.11
CA GLN A 207 10.17 3.64 1.86
C GLN A 207 11.07 3.71 0.63
N PRO A 208 10.75 2.96 -0.45
CA PRO A 208 11.43 3.08 -1.73
C PRO A 208 11.23 4.48 -2.33
N ILE A 209 12.24 5.02 -2.99
CA ILE A 209 12.10 6.25 -3.78
C ILE A 209 11.21 6.02 -5.01
N PRO A 210 10.60 7.08 -5.59
CA PRO A 210 9.72 6.96 -6.76
C PRO A 210 10.32 6.23 -7.96
N LEU A 211 11.64 6.32 -8.18
CA LEU A 211 12.34 5.59 -9.25
C LEU A 211 12.31 4.07 -9.05
N ILE A 212 12.40 3.59 -7.81
CA ILE A 212 12.28 2.17 -7.47
C ILE A 212 10.85 1.68 -7.71
N PHE A 213 9.84 2.46 -7.33
CA PHE A 213 8.46 2.14 -7.65
C PHE A 213 8.18 2.13 -9.15
N PHE A 214 8.75 3.08 -9.89
CA PHE A 214 8.65 3.13 -11.34
C PHE A 214 9.18 1.85 -12.00
N GLU A 215 10.36 1.41 -11.58
CA GLU A 215 10.95 0.16 -12.07
C GLU A 215 10.08 -1.05 -11.73
N PHE A 216 9.57 -1.13 -10.50
CA PHE A 216 8.67 -2.19 -10.08
C PHE A 216 7.40 -2.24 -10.94
N ILE A 217 6.76 -1.11 -11.17
CA ILE A 217 5.57 -1.02 -12.02
C ILE A 217 5.88 -1.50 -13.43
N LYS A 218 7.00 -1.04 -14.01
CA LYS A 218 7.40 -1.37 -15.37
C LYS A 218 7.70 -2.86 -15.54
N LEU A 219 8.37 -3.48 -14.58
CA LEU A 219 8.81 -4.87 -14.68
C LEU A 219 7.72 -5.89 -14.29
N PHE A 220 6.86 -5.55 -13.34
CA PHE A 220 5.98 -6.54 -12.72
C PHE A 220 4.49 -6.20 -12.83
N ILE A 221 4.08 -4.93 -12.73
CA ILE A 221 2.66 -4.57 -12.85
C ILE A 221 2.25 -4.48 -14.32
N MET A 222 2.98 -3.74 -15.14
CA MET A 222 2.64 -3.57 -16.55
C MET A 222 2.42 -4.88 -17.32
N PRO A 223 3.26 -5.91 -17.17
CA PRO A 223 3.07 -7.16 -17.92
C PRO A 223 1.88 -8.00 -17.45
N GLN A 224 1.36 -7.75 -16.26
CA GLN A 224 0.37 -8.62 -15.60
C GLN A 224 -1.00 -7.98 -15.41
N VAL A 225 -1.15 -6.69 -15.70
CA VAL A 225 -2.38 -5.93 -15.49
C VAL A 225 -2.78 -5.24 -16.79
N ASN A 226 -4.02 -5.49 -17.23
CA ASN A 226 -4.54 -4.95 -18.48
C ASN A 226 -5.03 -3.50 -18.32
N LEU A 227 -4.11 -2.57 -18.13
CA LEU A 227 -4.40 -1.13 -18.11
C LEU A 227 -4.01 -0.48 -19.43
N PRO A 228 -4.61 0.67 -19.80
CA PRO A 228 -4.25 1.42 -21.01
C PRO A 228 -2.90 2.15 -20.83
N TRP A 229 -1.80 1.39 -20.89
CA TRP A 229 -0.45 1.89 -20.70
C TRP A 229 -0.04 2.88 -21.80
N ARG A 230 0.71 3.90 -21.42
CA ARG A 230 1.31 4.86 -22.35
C ARG A 230 2.37 4.21 -23.23
N SER A 231 2.71 4.84 -24.35
CA SER A 231 3.80 4.39 -25.21
C SER A 231 5.15 4.38 -24.46
N ASN A 232 6.10 3.56 -24.94
CA ASN A 232 7.45 3.49 -24.35
C ASN A 232 8.14 4.86 -24.27
N THR A 233 7.95 5.72 -25.27
CA THR A 233 8.50 7.08 -25.28
C THR A 233 7.92 7.94 -24.17
N GLN A 234 6.61 7.85 -23.94
CA GLN A 234 5.94 8.58 -22.87
C GLN A 234 6.33 8.04 -21.48
N ILE A 235 6.49 6.72 -21.35
CA ILE A 235 6.97 6.09 -20.11
C ILE A 235 8.42 6.52 -19.82
N ALA A 236 9.29 6.59 -20.84
CA ALA A 236 10.64 7.11 -20.68
C ALA A 236 10.63 8.60 -20.25
N ALA A 237 9.67 9.38 -20.70
CA ALA A 237 9.52 10.76 -20.23
C ALA A 237 9.16 10.85 -18.75
N VAL A 238 8.33 9.92 -18.23
CA VAL A 238 8.04 9.80 -16.78
C VAL A 238 9.32 9.47 -16.02
N GLU A 239 10.11 8.50 -16.48
CA GLU A 239 11.40 8.15 -15.86
C GLU A 239 12.34 9.35 -15.76
N ASN A 240 12.48 10.11 -16.84
CA ASN A 240 13.30 11.33 -16.86
C ASN A 240 12.79 12.42 -15.92
N MET A 241 11.48 12.56 -15.79
CA MET A 241 10.86 13.49 -14.82
C MET A 241 11.22 13.07 -13.39
N LEU A 242 11.15 11.78 -13.06
CA LEU A 242 11.50 11.25 -11.74
C LEU A 242 12.98 11.48 -11.40
N TYR A 243 13.89 11.33 -12.37
CA TYR A 243 15.30 11.66 -12.17
C TYR A 243 15.53 13.14 -11.84
N ARG A 244 14.84 14.04 -12.52
CA ARG A 244 14.95 15.48 -12.20
C ARG A 244 14.48 15.79 -10.79
N LYS A 245 13.33 15.23 -10.38
CA LYS A 245 12.80 15.38 -9.02
C LYS A 245 13.74 14.79 -7.96
N TYR A 246 14.35 13.65 -8.25
CA TYR A 246 15.35 13.03 -7.39
C TYR A 246 16.56 13.95 -7.19
N ASN A 247 17.11 14.52 -8.26
CA ASN A 247 18.24 15.44 -8.16
C ASN A 247 17.91 16.70 -7.36
N GLN A 248 16.71 17.26 -7.53
CA GLN A 248 16.21 18.38 -6.72
C GLN A 248 16.11 17.98 -5.22
N ALA A 249 15.65 16.78 -4.93
CA ALA A 249 15.58 16.28 -3.56
C ALA A 249 16.97 16.11 -2.92
N LEU A 250 17.98 15.70 -3.71
CA LEU A 250 19.39 15.64 -3.24
C LEU A 250 19.92 17.01 -2.81
N GLU A 251 19.60 18.05 -3.58
CA GLU A 251 20.02 19.43 -3.28
C GLU A 251 19.39 19.95 -1.99
N ASN A 252 18.15 19.55 -1.71
CA ASN A 252 17.38 19.94 -0.53
C ASN A 252 17.72 19.13 0.75
N ARG A 253 18.52 18.07 0.62
CA ARG A 253 18.85 17.21 1.76
C ARG A 253 19.70 17.97 2.78
N PRO A 254 19.32 17.97 4.07
CA PRO A 254 20.19 18.52 5.14
C PRO A 254 21.55 17.80 5.14
N LYS A 255 22.59 18.57 5.19
CA LYS A 255 23.99 18.05 5.32
C LYS A 255 24.24 17.52 6.72
#